data_f1acbe7827d355acb4e668b07f96db95
#
_entry.id   f1acbe7827d355acb4e668b07f96db95
#
_cell.length_a   1.000
_cell.length_b   1.000
_cell.length_c   1.000
_cell.angle_alpha   90.00
_cell.angle_beta   90.00
_cell.angle_gamma   90.00
#
_symmetry.space_group_name_H-M   'P 1'
#
loop_
_entity.id
_entity.type
_entity.pdbx_description
1 polymer ?
#
loop_
_entity_poly.entity_id
_entity_poly.type
_entity_poly.pdbx_seq_one_letter_code
_entity_poly.pdbx_strand_id
1 'polypeptide(L)'
;MKQISLIALLFICLISTNIFAQKNKKLDIIAYYTGDSKLIDEYEVNKLDQIIFSFCHLKDGKLSVDSPKDSITIKHLVSLKTKNPQLKIVLSLGGWGGCEPCSNAFSTSEGRLKFAKSVKEVSDYFKVDGLDLDWEYPAIEGLPGHLYQAADKPNFTELIKILRSTLGKKYELSFAAGGFQKYLDESIDWKTVAPLVNRINIMSYDLVNGYSKVTGHHTPLYSTNPNEESTDRAVTFLLKQGVPSEKLIIGGAFYSRTWKNVENINNGLYQAGEHIEGVNFKNFASTYTEANGWKYFWDDKAKAPYWYNEGTKTFATSDDIKSIKAKTEYVKSKKLGGIMFWELTLDSTRDGMVNAIYEVKTTK
;
A
#
# COMPACT_ATOMS: atom_id res chain seq x y z
N MET A 1 32.65 67.75 44.28
CA MET A 1 31.45 66.87 44.35
C MET A 1 31.13 66.43 42.95
N LYS A 2 31.49 65.21 42.62
CA LYS A 2 31.29 64.64 41.25
C LYS A 2 30.06 63.78 41.28
N GLN A 3 29.07 64.05 40.40
CA GLN A 3 27.91 63.24 40.16
C GLN A 3 28.31 62.05 39.23
N ILE A 4 28.02 60.85 39.64
CA ILE A 4 28.19 59.64 38.86
C ILE A 4 26.80 59.26 38.31
N SER A 5 26.63 59.42 36.99
CA SER A 5 25.43 58.97 36.30
C SER A 5 25.55 57.50 36.01
N LEU A 6 24.59 56.72 36.52
CA LEU A 6 24.44 55.23 36.28
C LEU A 6 23.59 55.05 35.05
N ILE A 7 24.19 54.60 33.91
CA ILE A 7 23.49 54.25 32.74
C ILE A 7 23.18 52.71 32.84
N ALA A 8 21.90 52.38 33.04
CA ALA A 8 21.43 51.03 33.03
C ALA A 8 21.23 50.59 31.57
N LEU A 9 22.07 49.66 31.08
CA LEU A 9 21.91 49.03 29.78
C LEU A 9 20.86 47.91 29.91
N LEU A 10 19.67 48.12 29.37
CA LEU A 10 18.67 47.06 29.21
C LEU A 10 19.07 46.16 28.03
N PHE A 11 19.58 44.98 28.31
CA PHE A 11 19.74 43.91 27.31
C PHE A 11 18.37 43.23 27.07
N ILE A 12 17.68 43.61 26.00
CA ILE A 12 16.49 42.91 25.55
C ILE A 12 16.99 41.71 24.76
N CYS A 13 17.02 40.52 25.40
CA CYS A 13 17.16 39.24 24.71
C CYS A 13 15.91 38.97 23.88
N LEU A 14 15.95 39.26 22.59
CA LEU A 14 15.00 38.78 21.60
C LEU A 14 15.21 37.28 21.44
N ILE A 15 14.49 36.47 22.22
CA ILE A 15 14.35 35.03 21.97
C ILE A 15 13.42 34.88 20.73
N SER A 16 14.02 34.82 19.56
CA SER A 16 13.32 34.39 18.35
C SER A 16 12.94 32.94 18.52
N THR A 17 11.76 32.70 19.03
CA THR A 17 11.11 31.38 18.95
C THR A 17 10.84 31.10 17.46
N ASN A 18 11.73 30.36 16.81
CA ASN A 18 11.44 29.72 15.56
C ASN A 18 10.33 28.71 15.83
N ILE A 19 9.08 29.12 15.77
CA ILE A 19 7.94 28.26 15.63
C ILE A 19 8.08 27.67 14.23
N PHE A 20 8.80 26.56 14.10
CA PHE A 20 8.63 25.68 12.99
C PHE A 20 7.16 25.24 13.03
N ALA A 21 6.32 25.92 12.28
CA ALA A 21 5.00 25.43 11.96
C ALA A 21 5.23 24.03 11.35
N GLN A 22 5.03 23.02 12.16
CA GLN A 22 5.05 21.64 11.72
C GLN A 22 3.91 21.56 10.71
N LYS A 23 4.26 21.67 9.41
CA LYS A 23 3.31 21.54 8.32
C LYS A 23 2.64 20.19 8.56
N ASN A 24 1.39 20.19 8.99
CA ASN A 24 0.61 18.97 9.15
C ASN A 24 0.75 18.23 7.84
N LYS A 25 1.58 17.20 7.82
CA LYS A 25 1.83 16.41 6.61
C LYS A 25 0.51 15.73 6.29
N LYS A 26 -0.10 16.17 5.22
CA LYS A 26 -1.38 15.66 4.75
C LYS A 26 -1.16 14.19 4.38
N LEU A 27 -2.02 13.27 4.81
CA LEU A 27 -1.95 11.86 4.41
C LEU A 27 -2.07 11.73 2.89
N ASP A 28 -1.33 10.80 2.28
CA ASP A 28 -1.38 10.53 0.86
C ASP A 28 -2.43 9.45 0.54
N ILE A 29 -3.15 9.61 -0.57
CA ILE A 29 -4.06 8.60 -1.15
C ILE A 29 -3.37 8.03 -2.38
N ILE A 30 -3.04 6.76 -2.34
CA ILE A 30 -2.21 6.08 -3.34
C ILE A 30 -3.01 4.95 -3.98
N ALA A 31 -3.19 5.02 -5.29
CA ALA A 31 -3.92 4.03 -6.07
C ALA A 31 -2.97 3.12 -6.85
N TYR A 32 -3.01 1.80 -6.62
CA TYR A 32 -2.54 0.84 -7.61
C TYR A 32 -3.55 0.83 -8.77
N TYR A 33 -3.07 0.75 -10.01
CA TYR A 33 -3.91 0.87 -11.20
C TYR A 33 -3.53 -0.14 -12.27
N THR A 34 -4.48 -1.03 -12.60
CA THR A 34 -4.34 -2.07 -13.61
C THR A 34 -5.15 -1.79 -14.88
N GLY A 35 -5.87 -0.68 -14.92
CA GLY A 35 -6.74 -0.31 -16.03
C GLY A 35 -6.01 0.26 -17.24
N ASP A 36 -6.78 0.68 -18.24
CA ASP A 36 -6.24 1.30 -19.44
C ASP A 36 -6.36 2.84 -19.45
N SER A 37 -5.87 3.45 -20.52
CA SER A 37 -5.85 4.91 -20.67
C SER A 37 -7.23 5.59 -20.76
N LYS A 38 -8.30 4.82 -21.00
CA LYS A 38 -9.66 5.38 -21.06
C LYS A 38 -10.35 5.28 -19.71
N LEU A 39 -10.20 4.14 -19.04
CA LEU A 39 -10.90 3.87 -17.79
C LEU A 39 -10.49 4.85 -16.68
N ILE A 40 -9.23 5.30 -16.65
CA ILE A 40 -8.78 6.26 -15.63
C ILE A 40 -9.54 7.59 -15.67
N ASP A 41 -10.01 8.01 -16.83
CA ASP A 41 -10.76 9.28 -16.98
C ASP A 41 -12.16 9.24 -16.34
N GLU A 42 -12.65 8.06 -15.95
CA GLU A 42 -13.90 7.90 -15.21
C GLU A 42 -13.72 8.18 -13.70
N TYR A 43 -12.48 8.22 -13.19
CA TYR A 43 -12.16 8.44 -11.78
C TYR A 43 -11.78 9.88 -11.49
N GLU A 44 -12.06 10.32 -10.25
CA GLU A 44 -11.74 11.67 -9.78
C GLU A 44 -10.26 11.76 -9.34
N VAL A 45 -9.35 11.83 -10.31
CA VAL A 45 -7.89 11.84 -10.08
C VAL A 45 -7.41 13.00 -9.20
N ASN A 46 -8.22 14.04 -9.01
CA ASN A 46 -7.92 15.15 -8.10
C ASN A 46 -7.96 14.73 -6.61
N LYS A 47 -8.57 13.58 -6.31
CA LYS A 47 -8.59 12.99 -4.96
C LYS A 47 -7.36 12.16 -4.65
N LEU A 48 -6.54 11.83 -5.67
CA LEU A 48 -5.36 10.99 -5.55
C LEU A 48 -4.08 11.83 -5.44
N ASP A 49 -3.13 11.39 -4.64
CA ASP A 49 -1.78 11.97 -4.55
C ASP A 49 -0.77 11.18 -5.38
N GLN A 50 -1.02 9.88 -5.60
CA GLN A 50 -0.15 9.02 -6.42
C GLN A 50 -0.96 7.92 -7.11
N ILE A 51 -0.58 7.63 -8.35
CA ILE A 51 -1.02 6.44 -9.10
C ILE A 51 0.20 5.57 -9.37
N ILE A 52 0.10 4.30 -9.03
CA ILE A 52 1.11 3.28 -9.28
C ILE A 52 0.62 2.41 -10.44
N PHE A 53 1.23 2.56 -11.61
CA PHE A 53 0.93 1.72 -12.76
C PHE A 53 1.35 0.28 -12.49
N SER A 54 0.43 -0.65 -12.60
CA SER A 54 0.58 -2.07 -12.27
C SER A 54 0.24 -2.94 -13.48
N PHE A 55 1.21 -3.60 -14.13
CA PHE A 55 2.61 -3.70 -13.71
C PHE A 55 3.57 -3.56 -14.89
N CYS A 56 4.83 -3.30 -14.58
CA CYS A 56 5.97 -3.57 -15.43
C CYS A 56 6.63 -4.88 -14.98
N HIS A 57 7.36 -5.55 -15.86
CA HIS A 57 8.03 -6.82 -15.54
C HIS A 57 9.51 -6.79 -15.87
N LEU A 58 10.23 -7.83 -15.46
CA LEU A 58 11.62 -8.02 -15.85
C LEU A 58 11.69 -8.69 -17.22
N LYS A 59 12.44 -8.07 -18.15
CA LYS A 59 12.84 -8.68 -19.41
C LYS A 59 14.35 -8.55 -19.57
N ASP A 60 15.04 -9.68 -19.66
CA ASP A 60 16.50 -9.72 -19.72
C ASP A 60 17.20 -8.91 -18.60
N GLY A 61 16.67 -8.98 -17.39
CA GLY A 61 17.17 -8.27 -16.22
C GLY A 61 16.98 -6.74 -16.24
N LYS A 62 16.11 -6.22 -17.10
CA LYS A 62 15.74 -4.80 -17.22
C LYS A 62 14.27 -4.61 -16.90
N LEU A 63 13.90 -3.41 -16.43
CA LEU A 63 12.51 -3.01 -16.33
C LEU A 63 11.93 -2.88 -17.75
N SER A 64 10.82 -3.54 -18.01
CA SER A 64 10.11 -3.54 -19.28
C SER A 64 8.68 -3.08 -19.12
N VAL A 65 8.22 -2.25 -20.06
CA VAL A 65 6.79 -1.99 -20.29
C VAL A 65 6.34 -2.98 -21.35
N ASP A 66 5.36 -3.84 -21.01
CA ASP A 66 5.13 -5.09 -21.74
C ASP A 66 4.50 -4.92 -23.12
N SER A 67 3.71 -3.84 -23.31
CA SER A 67 2.98 -3.65 -24.53
C SER A 67 2.87 -2.18 -24.98
N PRO A 68 2.56 -1.94 -26.28
CA PRO A 68 2.20 -0.60 -26.74
C PRO A 68 0.99 0.00 -25.99
N LYS A 69 0.03 -0.84 -25.56
CA LYS A 69 -1.14 -0.39 -24.79
C LYS A 69 -0.69 0.16 -23.42
N ASP A 70 0.23 -0.51 -22.74
CA ASP A 70 0.76 -0.05 -21.47
C ASP A 70 1.53 1.26 -21.61
N SER A 71 2.32 1.38 -22.69
CA SER A 71 3.03 2.62 -23.04
C SER A 71 2.05 3.80 -23.25
N ILE A 72 0.91 3.56 -23.90
CA ILE A 72 -0.15 4.58 -24.09
C ILE A 72 -0.76 4.92 -22.73
N THR A 73 -1.05 3.92 -21.89
CA THR A 73 -1.63 4.12 -20.56
C THR A 73 -0.69 4.95 -19.68
N ILE A 74 0.60 4.61 -19.60
CA ILE A 74 1.58 5.35 -18.79
C ILE A 74 1.69 6.81 -19.25
N LYS A 75 1.75 7.06 -20.56
CA LYS A 75 1.78 8.43 -21.11
C LYS A 75 0.52 9.21 -20.76
N HIS A 76 -0.64 8.56 -20.82
CA HIS A 76 -1.90 9.18 -20.43
C HIS A 76 -1.94 9.50 -18.93
N LEU A 77 -1.53 8.56 -18.07
CA LEU A 77 -1.42 8.81 -16.62
C LEU A 77 -0.53 10.02 -16.33
N VAL A 78 0.63 10.13 -16.98
CA VAL A 78 1.52 11.30 -16.83
C VAL A 78 0.85 12.59 -17.30
N SER A 79 0.02 12.54 -18.33
CA SER A 79 -0.72 13.72 -18.82
C SER A 79 -1.74 14.26 -17.81
N LEU A 80 -2.24 13.42 -16.90
CA LEU A 80 -3.17 13.82 -15.83
C LEU A 80 -2.59 14.85 -14.87
N LYS A 81 -1.26 14.99 -14.82
CA LYS A 81 -0.59 16.07 -14.08
C LYS A 81 -0.98 17.47 -14.54
N THR A 82 -1.52 17.62 -15.75
CA THR A 82 -2.11 18.90 -16.21
C THR A 82 -3.39 19.25 -15.43
N LYS A 83 -4.15 18.24 -15.00
CA LYS A 83 -5.36 18.38 -14.18
C LYS A 83 -5.05 18.43 -12.68
N ASN A 84 -4.03 17.64 -12.24
CA ASN A 84 -3.57 17.58 -10.85
C ASN A 84 -2.02 17.70 -10.81
N PRO A 85 -1.45 18.91 -10.73
CA PRO A 85 0.01 19.12 -10.79
C PRO A 85 0.80 18.46 -9.65
N GLN A 86 0.15 18.08 -8.55
CA GLN A 86 0.79 17.39 -7.41
C GLN A 86 0.77 15.88 -7.55
N LEU A 87 0.00 15.35 -8.52
CA LEU A 87 -0.13 13.90 -8.75
C LEU A 87 1.23 13.31 -9.12
N LYS A 88 1.59 12.22 -8.46
CA LYS A 88 2.77 11.42 -8.81
C LYS A 88 2.36 10.19 -9.59
N ILE A 89 3.11 9.87 -10.62
CA ILE A 89 2.95 8.63 -11.39
C ILE A 89 4.20 7.79 -11.19
N VAL A 90 4.01 6.58 -10.67
CA VAL A 90 5.07 5.64 -10.33
C VAL A 90 4.85 4.34 -11.11
N LEU A 91 5.90 3.71 -11.58
CA LEU A 91 5.83 2.38 -12.20
C LEU A 91 6.06 1.32 -11.13
N SER A 92 5.27 0.24 -11.12
CA SER A 92 5.52 -0.90 -10.24
C SER A 92 6.12 -2.06 -11.03
N LEU A 93 7.19 -2.66 -10.46
CA LEU A 93 7.73 -3.93 -10.94
C LEU A 93 7.08 -5.06 -10.16
N GLY A 94 6.49 -6.04 -10.83
CA GLY A 94 6.16 -7.33 -10.21
C GLY A 94 4.68 -7.59 -10.04
N GLY A 95 4.20 -7.62 -8.79
CA GLY A 95 2.89 -8.13 -8.40
C GLY A 95 2.86 -9.64 -8.26
N TRP A 96 1.74 -10.19 -7.80
CA TRP A 96 1.57 -11.63 -7.59
C TRP A 96 1.81 -12.43 -8.86
N GLY A 97 2.90 -13.18 -8.91
CA GLY A 97 3.34 -13.91 -10.10
C GLY A 97 4.22 -13.11 -11.06
N GLY A 98 4.29 -11.79 -10.97
CA GLY A 98 5.03 -10.94 -11.90
C GLY A 98 6.53 -10.80 -11.61
N CYS A 99 7.00 -11.30 -10.46
CA CYS A 99 8.41 -11.20 -10.04
C CYS A 99 9.12 -12.56 -9.99
N GLU A 100 8.68 -13.54 -10.79
CA GLU A 100 9.30 -14.88 -10.86
C GLU A 100 10.82 -14.81 -11.05
N PRO A 101 11.40 -14.01 -11.98
CA PRO A 101 12.84 -13.97 -12.18
C PRO A 101 13.59 -13.10 -11.15
N CYS A 102 12.92 -12.46 -10.19
CA CYS A 102 13.54 -11.45 -9.32
C CYS A 102 14.67 -12.00 -8.45
N SER A 103 14.49 -13.18 -7.83
CA SER A 103 15.52 -13.80 -6.98
C SER A 103 16.81 -14.05 -7.76
N ASN A 104 16.71 -14.56 -8.98
CA ASN A 104 17.87 -14.76 -9.85
C ASN A 104 18.45 -13.43 -10.38
N ALA A 105 17.59 -12.53 -10.87
CA ALA A 105 18.03 -11.28 -11.50
C ALA A 105 18.77 -10.36 -10.51
N PHE A 106 18.36 -10.38 -9.24
CA PHE A 106 18.95 -9.52 -8.21
C PHE A 106 20.01 -10.21 -7.35
N SER A 107 20.37 -11.47 -7.67
CA SER A 107 21.41 -12.22 -6.94
C SER A 107 22.81 -11.61 -7.10
N THR A 108 23.08 -10.92 -8.22
CA THR A 108 24.39 -10.35 -8.52
C THR A 108 24.39 -8.82 -8.50
N SER A 109 25.54 -8.21 -8.22
CA SER A 109 25.71 -6.75 -8.28
C SER A 109 25.52 -6.20 -9.70
N GLU A 110 25.93 -6.97 -10.72
CA GLU A 110 25.74 -6.61 -12.12
C GLU A 110 24.25 -6.59 -12.50
N GLY A 111 23.49 -7.62 -12.11
CA GLY A 111 22.04 -7.69 -12.35
C GLY A 111 21.30 -6.53 -11.69
N ARG A 112 21.60 -6.23 -10.43
CA ARG A 112 21.02 -5.08 -9.72
C ARG A 112 21.35 -3.74 -10.38
N LEU A 113 22.60 -3.55 -10.83
CA LEU A 113 23.00 -2.31 -11.51
C LEU A 113 22.35 -2.19 -12.90
N LYS A 114 22.29 -3.28 -13.66
CA LYS A 114 21.62 -3.34 -14.97
C LYS A 114 20.15 -2.95 -14.83
N PHE A 115 19.46 -3.51 -13.85
CA PHE A 115 18.08 -3.16 -13.54
C PHE A 115 17.94 -1.67 -13.17
N ALA A 116 18.74 -1.18 -12.21
CA ALA A 116 18.64 0.20 -11.74
C ALA A 116 18.86 1.23 -12.87
N LYS A 117 19.79 0.98 -13.78
CA LYS A 117 20.00 1.81 -14.97
C LYS A 117 18.77 1.81 -15.88
N SER A 118 18.18 0.65 -16.14
CA SER A 118 16.98 0.54 -16.98
C SER A 118 15.76 1.24 -16.33
N VAL A 119 15.63 1.19 -15.01
CA VAL A 119 14.60 1.97 -14.28
C VAL A 119 14.77 3.46 -14.55
N LYS A 120 15.99 3.97 -14.47
CA LYS A 120 16.28 5.39 -14.75
C LYS A 120 15.93 5.77 -16.19
N GLU A 121 16.34 4.94 -17.17
CA GLU A 121 16.06 5.14 -18.59
C GLU A 121 14.55 5.17 -18.88
N VAL A 122 13.80 4.18 -18.36
CA VAL A 122 12.35 4.09 -18.53
C VAL A 122 11.63 5.24 -17.84
N SER A 123 12.06 5.60 -16.63
CA SER A 123 11.46 6.71 -15.87
C SER A 123 11.66 8.06 -16.57
N ASP A 124 12.85 8.30 -17.12
CA ASP A 124 13.14 9.52 -17.88
C ASP A 124 12.34 9.58 -19.18
N TYR A 125 12.23 8.46 -19.89
CA TYR A 125 11.50 8.37 -21.17
C TYR A 125 10.01 8.69 -20.98
N PHE A 126 9.37 8.08 -19.97
CA PHE A 126 7.94 8.32 -19.70
C PHE A 126 7.69 9.57 -18.86
N LYS A 127 8.69 10.17 -18.25
CA LYS A 127 8.60 11.29 -17.29
C LYS A 127 7.77 10.95 -16.06
N VAL A 128 7.88 9.71 -15.60
CA VAL A 128 7.28 9.26 -14.34
C VAL A 128 8.12 9.68 -13.14
N ASP A 129 7.52 9.64 -11.94
CA ASP A 129 8.14 10.17 -10.74
C ASP A 129 9.00 9.15 -10.00
N GLY A 130 8.93 7.86 -10.34
CA GLY A 130 9.70 6.85 -9.64
C GLY A 130 9.32 5.41 -9.90
N LEU A 131 9.79 4.56 -8.98
CA LEU A 131 9.60 3.11 -8.99
C LEU A 131 9.00 2.64 -7.67
N ASP A 132 8.07 1.71 -7.78
CA ASP A 132 7.61 0.82 -6.72
C ASP A 132 8.09 -0.61 -7.00
N LEU A 133 8.51 -1.35 -5.98
CA LEU A 133 8.90 -2.75 -6.10
C LEU A 133 7.84 -3.62 -5.44
N ASP A 134 7.17 -4.44 -6.21
CA ASP A 134 6.19 -5.41 -5.73
C ASP A 134 6.72 -6.84 -5.91
N TRP A 135 7.78 -7.14 -5.17
CA TRP A 135 8.39 -8.47 -5.15
C TRP A 135 7.78 -9.34 -4.06
N GLU A 136 6.98 -10.33 -4.46
CA GLU A 136 6.24 -11.21 -3.57
C GLU A 136 6.77 -12.64 -3.61
N TYR A 137 7.78 -13.03 -2.76
CA TYR A 137 8.42 -12.21 -1.75
C TYR A 137 9.94 -12.46 -1.71
N PRO A 138 10.78 -11.49 -1.27
CA PRO A 138 12.17 -11.77 -0.98
C PRO A 138 12.30 -12.72 0.20
N ALA A 139 13.14 -13.73 0.10
CA ALA A 139 13.57 -14.66 1.13
C ALA A 139 12.51 -15.61 1.70
N ILE A 140 11.24 -15.48 1.36
CA ILE A 140 10.15 -16.35 1.77
C ILE A 140 9.30 -16.78 0.59
N GLU A 141 8.54 -17.84 0.77
CA GLU A 141 7.61 -18.34 -0.26
C GLU A 141 6.54 -17.28 -0.58
N GLY A 142 6.36 -17.01 -1.89
CA GLY A 142 5.26 -16.25 -2.47
C GLY A 142 4.35 -17.16 -3.28
N LEU A 143 4.16 -16.85 -4.59
CA LEU A 143 3.41 -17.74 -5.47
C LEU A 143 4.08 -19.12 -5.53
N PRO A 144 3.33 -20.21 -5.31
CA PRO A 144 3.87 -21.57 -5.35
C PRO A 144 4.67 -21.85 -6.63
N GLY A 145 5.90 -22.34 -6.45
CA GLY A 145 6.83 -22.64 -7.55
C GLY A 145 7.79 -21.50 -7.92
N HIS A 146 7.60 -20.30 -7.39
CA HIS A 146 8.58 -19.22 -7.57
C HIS A 146 9.82 -19.44 -6.70
N LEU A 147 10.99 -19.13 -7.27
CA LEU A 147 12.24 -19.20 -6.52
C LEU A 147 12.31 -18.11 -5.46
N TYR A 148 12.65 -18.50 -4.26
CA TYR A 148 13.05 -17.62 -3.16
C TYR A 148 14.25 -18.22 -2.42
N GLN A 149 15.09 -17.37 -1.85
CA GLN A 149 16.35 -17.78 -1.19
C GLN A 149 16.62 -16.87 0.01
N ALA A 150 17.23 -17.39 1.04
CA ALA A 150 17.65 -16.55 2.20
C ALA A 150 18.53 -15.36 1.77
N ALA A 151 19.28 -15.50 0.67
CA ALA A 151 20.10 -14.45 0.08
C ALA A 151 19.28 -13.28 -0.49
N ASP A 152 17.97 -13.45 -0.72
CA ASP A 152 17.14 -12.37 -1.27
C ASP A 152 17.01 -11.18 -0.31
N LYS A 153 17.02 -11.41 1.00
CA LYS A 153 16.99 -10.32 2.00
C LYS A 153 18.20 -9.38 1.89
N PRO A 154 19.46 -9.83 1.92
CA PRO A 154 20.59 -8.95 1.65
C PRO A 154 20.62 -8.44 0.21
N ASN A 155 20.19 -9.23 -0.79
CA ASN A 155 20.11 -8.79 -2.18
C ASN A 155 19.11 -7.67 -2.38
N PHE A 156 17.94 -7.73 -1.72
CA PHE A 156 16.96 -6.64 -1.73
C PHE A 156 17.55 -5.36 -1.13
N THR A 157 18.27 -5.49 -0.01
CA THR A 157 18.95 -4.34 0.62
C THR A 157 19.93 -3.68 -0.33
N GLU A 158 20.78 -4.46 -1.02
CA GLU A 158 21.72 -3.94 -1.99
C GLU A 158 21.03 -3.38 -3.25
N LEU A 159 19.92 -3.99 -3.69
CA LEU A 159 19.09 -3.46 -4.77
C LEU A 159 18.57 -2.05 -4.44
N ILE A 160 18.01 -1.86 -3.24
CA ILE A 160 17.51 -0.55 -2.80
C ILE A 160 18.64 0.48 -2.73
N LYS A 161 19.84 0.13 -2.26
CA LYS A 161 21.01 1.03 -2.26
C LYS A 161 21.39 1.47 -3.68
N ILE A 162 21.46 0.52 -4.61
CA ILE A 162 21.83 0.79 -6.01
C ILE A 162 20.73 1.62 -6.68
N LEU A 163 19.46 1.29 -6.49
CA LEU A 163 18.35 2.06 -7.01
C LEU A 163 18.39 3.50 -6.49
N ARG A 164 18.55 3.70 -5.19
CA ARG A 164 18.62 5.04 -4.60
C ARG A 164 19.81 5.84 -5.12
N SER A 165 20.98 5.23 -5.27
CA SER A 165 22.15 5.91 -5.82
C SER A 165 21.99 6.28 -7.30
N THR A 166 21.36 5.41 -8.10
CA THR A 166 21.15 5.60 -9.54
C THR A 166 20.04 6.63 -9.82
N LEU A 167 18.94 6.54 -9.11
CA LEU A 167 17.77 7.43 -9.28
C LEU A 167 17.99 8.80 -8.63
N GLY A 168 18.80 8.86 -7.56
CA GLY A 168 18.95 10.06 -6.74
C GLY A 168 17.72 10.34 -5.88
N LYS A 169 17.76 11.44 -5.10
CA LYS A 169 16.70 11.80 -4.13
C LYS A 169 15.42 12.35 -4.77
N LYS A 170 15.49 12.73 -6.03
CA LYS A 170 14.38 13.36 -6.76
C LYS A 170 13.27 12.37 -7.11
N TYR A 171 13.63 11.11 -7.34
CA TYR A 171 12.69 10.06 -7.70
C TYR A 171 12.05 9.42 -6.46
N GLU A 172 10.77 9.12 -6.55
CA GLU A 172 10.10 8.24 -5.60
C GLU A 172 10.68 6.83 -5.71
N LEU A 173 10.93 6.23 -4.57
CA LEU A 173 11.30 4.81 -4.44
C LEU A 173 10.46 4.24 -3.30
N SER A 174 9.59 3.32 -3.62
CA SER A 174 8.74 2.60 -2.68
C SER A 174 8.77 1.11 -2.94
N PHE A 175 8.19 0.35 -2.06
CA PHE A 175 7.94 -1.07 -2.29
C PHE A 175 6.69 -1.53 -1.55
N ALA A 176 6.02 -2.54 -2.09
CA ALA A 176 4.95 -3.26 -1.44
C ALA A 176 5.54 -4.24 -0.42
N ALA A 177 5.07 -4.16 0.81
CA ALA A 177 5.54 -4.96 1.92
C ALA A 177 4.43 -5.87 2.43
N GLY A 178 4.70 -7.16 2.57
CA GLY A 178 3.74 -8.08 3.18
C GLY A 178 3.35 -7.65 4.59
N GLY A 179 2.05 -7.57 4.87
CA GLY A 179 1.49 -7.13 6.16
C GLY A 179 1.43 -8.22 7.23
N PHE A 180 2.13 -9.34 7.07
CA PHE A 180 2.09 -10.51 7.94
C PHE A 180 3.45 -10.81 8.58
N GLN A 181 3.43 -11.44 9.77
CA GLN A 181 4.59 -11.56 10.64
C GLN A 181 5.80 -12.19 9.97
N LYS A 182 5.62 -13.27 9.19
CA LYS A 182 6.74 -13.96 8.55
C LYS A 182 7.51 -13.04 7.60
N TYR A 183 6.80 -12.23 6.78
CA TYR A 183 7.46 -11.25 5.92
C TYR A 183 8.18 -10.18 6.73
N LEU A 184 7.54 -9.67 7.76
CA LEU A 184 8.09 -8.61 8.61
C LEU A 184 9.39 -9.04 9.29
N ASP A 185 9.51 -10.31 9.70
CA ASP A 185 10.70 -10.86 10.35
C ASP A 185 11.82 -11.24 9.36
N GLU A 186 11.44 -11.87 8.23
CA GLU A 186 12.39 -12.60 7.40
C GLU A 186 12.82 -11.88 6.12
N SER A 187 11.97 -11.02 5.50
CA SER A 187 12.20 -10.55 4.14
C SER A 187 13.08 -9.30 4.04
N ILE A 188 13.00 -8.37 4.99
CA ILE A 188 13.59 -7.03 4.86
C ILE A 188 14.51 -6.68 6.03
N ASP A 189 15.65 -6.05 5.73
CA ASP A 189 16.46 -5.31 6.71
C ASP A 189 15.89 -3.89 6.87
N TRP A 190 14.89 -3.76 7.75
CA TRP A 190 14.16 -2.52 7.97
C TRP A 190 15.05 -1.34 8.32
N LYS A 191 16.06 -1.58 9.16
CA LYS A 191 16.98 -0.52 9.63
C LYS A 191 17.79 0.09 8.48
N THR A 192 18.22 -0.74 7.55
CA THR A 192 19.02 -0.29 6.39
C THR A 192 18.15 0.22 5.25
N VAL A 193 17.01 -0.43 4.98
CA VAL A 193 16.15 -0.12 3.83
C VAL A 193 15.28 1.12 4.06
N ALA A 194 14.67 1.26 5.25
CA ALA A 194 13.71 2.34 5.49
C ALA A 194 14.28 3.76 5.27
N PRO A 195 15.54 4.10 5.60
CA PRO A 195 16.11 5.40 5.29
C PRO A 195 16.21 5.72 3.79
N LEU A 196 16.33 4.69 2.95
CA LEU A 196 16.61 4.82 1.52
C LEU A 196 15.36 4.95 0.65
N VAL A 197 14.20 4.54 1.16
CA VAL A 197 12.92 4.60 0.44
C VAL A 197 12.08 5.79 0.89
N ASN A 198 11.15 6.21 0.04
CA ASN A 198 10.20 7.27 0.34
C ASN A 198 8.98 6.74 1.09
N ARG A 199 8.48 5.56 0.69
CA ARG A 199 7.29 4.91 1.25
C ARG A 199 7.47 3.41 1.35
N ILE A 200 6.76 2.81 2.28
CA ILE A 200 6.59 1.37 2.47
C ILE A 200 5.09 1.12 2.42
N ASN A 201 4.64 0.52 1.32
CA ASN A 201 3.24 0.23 1.04
C ASN A 201 2.89 -1.12 1.68
N ILE A 202 2.31 -1.10 2.87
CA ILE A 202 2.00 -2.30 3.64
C ILE A 202 0.75 -2.96 3.04
N MET A 203 0.89 -4.12 2.43
CA MET A 203 -0.22 -4.96 1.96
C MET A 203 -0.92 -5.59 3.17
N SER A 204 -1.65 -4.76 3.93
CA SER A 204 -2.43 -5.17 5.10
C SER A 204 -3.79 -5.75 4.70
N TYR A 205 -3.78 -6.57 3.68
CA TYR A 205 -4.87 -7.35 3.14
C TYR A 205 -4.36 -8.73 2.73
N ASP A 206 -5.26 -9.66 2.38
CA ASP A 206 -4.95 -11.05 2.16
C ASP A 206 -4.26 -11.73 3.37
N LEU A 207 -4.50 -11.20 4.57
CA LEU A 207 -3.99 -11.75 5.82
C LEU A 207 -4.67 -13.09 6.15
N VAL A 208 -5.91 -13.26 5.72
CA VAL A 208 -6.58 -14.54 5.47
C VAL A 208 -6.87 -14.58 3.98
N ASN A 209 -6.31 -15.53 3.24
CA ASN A 209 -6.24 -15.51 1.79
C ASN A 209 -6.80 -16.78 1.13
N GLY A 210 -6.66 -16.91 -0.19
CA GLY A 210 -7.16 -18.03 -0.96
C GLY A 210 -6.58 -19.41 -0.59
N TYR A 211 -5.47 -19.46 0.13
CA TYR A 211 -4.89 -20.72 0.65
C TYR A 211 -5.40 -21.09 2.04
N SER A 212 -6.10 -20.16 2.72
CA SER A 212 -6.62 -20.36 4.07
C SER A 212 -7.80 -21.33 4.05
N LYS A 213 -7.75 -22.36 4.92
CA LYS A 213 -8.82 -23.36 5.08
C LYS A 213 -9.82 -22.98 6.16
N VAL A 214 -9.59 -21.86 6.83
CA VAL A 214 -10.44 -21.28 7.88
C VAL A 214 -10.74 -19.85 7.49
N THR A 215 -12.01 -19.45 7.60
CA THR A 215 -12.47 -18.09 7.38
C THR A 215 -11.92 -17.14 8.43
N GLY A 216 -11.83 -15.86 8.10
CA GLY A 216 -11.38 -14.81 9.00
C GLY A 216 -11.40 -13.47 8.30
N HIS A 217 -11.03 -12.41 8.98
CA HIS A 217 -10.89 -11.11 8.33
C HIS A 217 -9.64 -11.06 7.46
N HIS A 218 -9.78 -10.82 6.16
CA HIS A 218 -8.60 -10.73 5.30
C HIS A 218 -7.90 -9.36 5.35
N THR A 219 -8.58 -8.34 5.90
CA THR A 219 -8.02 -6.98 5.96
C THR A 219 -8.44 -6.22 7.24
N PRO A 220 -8.26 -6.83 8.44
CA PRO A 220 -8.69 -6.20 9.69
C PRO A 220 -7.76 -5.04 10.08
N LEU A 221 -8.35 -4.00 10.70
CA LEU A 221 -7.55 -2.93 11.29
C LEU A 221 -6.83 -3.42 12.56
N TYR A 222 -7.53 -4.16 13.42
CA TYR A 222 -6.98 -4.70 14.66
C TYR A 222 -7.15 -6.22 14.75
N SER A 223 -6.22 -6.88 15.44
CA SER A 223 -6.34 -8.30 15.77
C SER A 223 -7.40 -8.52 16.84
N THR A 224 -8.21 -9.56 16.69
CA THR A 224 -9.20 -9.97 17.71
C THR A 224 -8.59 -10.91 18.73
N ASN A 225 -7.52 -11.60 18.36
CA ASN A 225 -6.70 -12.45 19.24
C ASN A 225 -5.20 -12.32 18.88
N PRO A 226 -4.29 -12.77 19.77
CA PRO A 226 -2.83 -12.57 19.61
C PRO A 226 -2.22 -13.22 18.36
N ASN A 227 -2.88 -14.23 17.80
CA ASN A 227 -2.35 -14.98 16.64
C ASN A 227 -2.84 -14.46 15.30
N GLU A 228 -3.73 -13.46 15.29
CA GLU A 228 -4.22 -12.87 14.06
C GLU A 228 -3.29 -11.77 13.55
N GLU A 229 -3.11 -11.76 12.26
CA GLU A 229 -2.50 -10.64 11.56
C GLU A 229 -3.49 -9.47 11.44
N SER A 230 -2.97 -8.25 11.42
CA SER A 230 -3.78 -7.04 11.23
C SER A 230 -2.91 -5.85 10.80
N THR A 231 -3.57 -4.82 10.31
CA THR A 231 -2.92 -3.55 9.96
C THR A 231 -2.15 -2.96 11.14
N ASP A 232 -2.75 -2.87 12.34
CA ASP A 232 -2.10 -2.30 13.53
C ASP A 232 -0.91 -3.13 13.99
N ARG A 233 -0.97 -4.46 13.85
CA ARG A 233 0.15 -5.35 14.19
C ARG A 233 1.35 -5.07 13.30
N ALA A 234 1.16 -4.99 11.98
CA ALA A 234 2.23 -4.70 11.03
C ALA A 234 2.82 -3.29 11.26
N VAL A 235 1.97 -2.28 11.43
CA VAL A 235 2.41 -0.91 11.73
C VAL A 235 3.19 -0.85 13.03
N THR A 236 2.68 -1.47 14.09
CA THR A 236 3.34 -1.49 15.41
C THR A 236 4.70 -2.18 15.34
N PHE A 237 4.82 -3.28 14.60
CA PHE A 237 6.10 -3.95 14.36
C PHE A 237 7.10 -3.00 13.68
N LEU A 238 6.71 -2.38 12.57
CA LEU A 238 7.59 -1.49 11.81
C LEU A 238 8.04 -0.26 12.60
N LEU A 239 7.14 0.33 13.37
CA LEU A 239 7.49 1.43 14.28
C LEU A 239 8.52 0.99 15.34
N LYS A 240 8.40 -0.23 15.89
CA LYS A 240 9.38 -0.80 16.81
C LYS A 240 10.75 -1.07 16.15
N GLN A 241 10.78 -1.34 14.84
CA GLN A 241 12.01 -1.44 14.06
C GLN A 241 12.66 -0.07 13.77
N GLY A 242 12.03 1.03 14.18
CA GLY A 242 12.53 2.39 13.96
C GLY A 242 12.16 2.98 12.59
N VAL A 243 11.22 2.38 11.88
CA VAL A 243 10.71 2.96 10.62
C VAL A 243 9.89 4.22 10.95
N PRO A 244 10.19 5.38 10.33
CA PRO A 244 9.42 6.59 10.55
C PRO A 244 7.97 6.43 10.14
N SER A 245 7.04 6.88 11.00
CA SER A 245 5.58 6.70 10.77
C SER A 245 5.12 7.30 9.44
N GLU A 246 5.69 8.43 9.04
CA GLU A 246 5.37 9.12 7.80
C GLU A 246 5.81 8.39 6.52
N LYS A 247 6.54 7.30 6.63
CA LYS A 247 6.89 6.42 5.50
C LYS A 247 5.95 5.23 5.38
N LEU A 248 5.16 4.93 6.41
CA LEU A 248 4.24 3.80 6.44
C LEU A 248 2.93 4.17 5.75
N ILE A 249 2.56 3.39 4.75
CA ILE A 249 1.32 3.50 4.00
C ILE A 249 0.56 2.20 4.24
N ILE A 250 -0.64 2.27 4.80
CA ILE A 250 -1.45 1.06 5.04
C ILE A 250 -2.30 0.69 3.83
N GLY A 251 -2.67 -0.58 3.70
CA GLY A 251 -3.44 -1.12 2.60
C GLY A 251 -4.94 -1.16 2.85
N GLY A 252 -5.72 -0.85 1.81
CA GLY A 252 -7.15 -1.12 1.72
C GLY A 252 -7.42 -2.14 0.62
N ALA A 253 -8.38 -3.03 0.84
CA ALA A 253 -8.78 -4.04 -0.14
C ALA A 253 -10.12 -3.66 -0.79
N PHE A 254 -10.09 -3.40 -2.09
CA PHE A 254 -11.29 -3.05 -2.86
C PHE A 254 -11.94 -4.29 -3.50
N TYR A 255 -11.75 -5.43 -2.86
CA TYR A 255 -12.28 -6.74 -3.26
C TYR A 255 -12.51 -7.62 -2.03
N SER A 256 -13.41 -8.58 -2.17
CA SER A 256 -13.66 -9.56 -1.11
C SER A 256 -12.89 -10.86 -1.32
N ARG A 257 -12.68 -11.58 -0.21
CA ARG A 257 -12.34 -13.00 -0.20
C ARG A 257 -13.56 -13.79 0.24
N THR A 258 -13.83 -14.91 -0.41
CA THR A 258 -15.08 -15.66 -0.23
C THR A 258 -14.78 -17.15 -0.03
N TRP A 259 -15.53 -17.80 0.87
CA TRP A 259 -15.46 -19.24 1.13
C TRP A 259 -16.85 -19.85 1.09
N LYS A 260 -16.97 -21.01 0.48
CA LYS A 260 -18.16 -21.88 0.51
C LYS A 260 -18.00 -22.99 1.55
N ASN A 261 -19.08 -23.77 1.77
CA ASN A 261 -19.14 -24.88 2.71
C ASN A 261 -18.82 -24.45 4.16
N VAL A 262 -19.21 -23.24 4.52
CA VAL A 262 -18.95 -22.64 5.82
C VAL A 262 -20.16 -22.85 6.73
N GLU A 263 -19.97 -23.48 7.91
CA GLU A 263 -21.05 -23.68 8.88
C GLU A 263 -21.48 -22.36 9.52
N ASN A 264 -22.79 -22.24 9.85
CA ASN A 264 -23.37 -21.07 10.52
C ASN A 264 -23.07 -21.10 12.03
N ILE A 265 -21.79 -21.09 12.38
CA ILE A 265 -21.29 -20.88 13.74
C ILE A 265 -20.57 -19.54 13.72
N ASN A 266 -20.91 -18.65 14.66
CA ASN A 266 -20.39 -17.27 14.69
C ASN A 266 -20.58 -16.53 13.34
N ASN A 267 -21.72 -16.77 12.68
CA ASN A 267 -22.04 -16.24 11.34
C ASN A 267 -20.94 -16.54 10.28
N GLY A 268 -20.35 -17.73 10.37
CA GLY A 268 -19.33 -18.21 9.46
C GLY A 268 -17.90 -17.69 9.73
N LEU A 269 -17.71 -16.83 10.73
CA LEU A 269 -16.38 -16.32 11.08
C LEU A 269 -15.60 -17.37 11.90
N TYR A 270 -14.33 -17.60 11.50
CA TYR A 270 -13.40 -18.61 12.07
C TYR A 270 -13.89 -20.05 11.92
N GLN A 271 -14.54 -20.34 10.80
CA GLN A 271 -15.01 -21.67 10.44
C GLN A 271 -14.20 -22.26 9.31
N ALA A 272 -14.17 -23.61 9.24
CA ALA A 272 -13.63 -24.30 8.08
C ALA A 272 -14.41 -23.90 6.82
N GLY A 273 -13.72 -23.78 5.70
CA GLY A 273 -14.32 -23.43 4.42
C GLY A 273 -13.37 -23.67 3.24
N GLU A 274 -13.92 -23.61 2.06
CA GLU A 274 -13.21 -23.76 0.80
C GLU A 274 -13.25 -22.42 0.04
N HIS A 275 -12.09 -21.85 -0.24
CA HIS A 275 -11.99 -20.55 -0.94
C HIS A 275 -12.60 -20.64 -2.36
N ILE A 276 -13.34 -19.61 -2.71
CA ILE A 276 -13.86 -19.35 -4.05
C ILE A 276 -13.58 -17.90 -4.45
N GLU A 277 -13.79 -17.58 -5.72
CA GLU A 277 -13.57 -16.22 -6.22
C GLU A 277 -14.42 -15.20 -5.46
N GLY A 278 -13.81 -14.07 -5.12
CA GLY A 278 -14.46 -12.94 -4.45
C GLY A 278 -15.10 -11.97 -5.44
N VAL A 279 -15.58 -10.86 -4.91
CA VAL A 279 -16.31 -9.83 -5.66
C VAL A 279 -15.57 -8.50 -5.53
N ASN A 280 -15.55 -7.72 -6.60
CA ASN A 280 -15.01 -6.35 -6.59
C ASN A 280 -15.96 -5.40 -5.86
N PHE A 281 -15.42 -4.41 -5.14
CA PHE A 281 -16.23 -3.50 -4.33
C PHE A 281 -17.36 -2.82 -5.11
N LYS A 282 -17.11 -2.38 -6.34
CA LYS A 282 -18.14 -1.77 -7.20
C LYS A 282 -19.40 -2.63 -7.41
N ASN A 283 -19.29 -3.94 -7.17
CA ASN A 283 -20.39 -4.90 -7.30
C ASN A 283 -21.01 -5.31 -5.95
N PHE A 284 -20.52 -4.82 -4.80
CA PHE A 284 -21.02 -5.24 -3.48
C PHE A 284 -22.51 -4.91 -3.30
N ALA A 285 -22.94 -3.72 -3.73
CA ALA A 285 -24.32 -3.30 -3.61
C ALA A 285 -25.33 -4.17 -4.37
N SER A 286 -24.88 -4.88 -5.41
CA SER A 286 -25.71 -5.82 -6.17
C SER A 286 -25.55 -7.27 -5.72
N THR A 287 -24.43 -7.62 -5.09
CA THR A 287 -24.11 -9.00 -4.71
C THR A 287 -24.48 -9.28 -3.25
N TYR A 288 -24.01 -8.47 -2.31
CA TYR A 288 -24.14 -8.71 -0.87
C TYR A 288 -25.40 -8.06 -0.32
N THR A 289 -26.58 -8.49 -0.80
CA THR A 289 -27.89 -7.98 -0.43
C THR A 289 -28.70 -9.00 0.35
N GLU A 290 -29.63 -8.55 1.18
CA GLU A 290 -30.58 -9.43 1.87
C GLU A 290 -31.45 -10.21 0.88
N ALA A 291 -31.81 -9.58 -0.25
CA ALA A 291 -32.57 -10.25 -1.33
C ALA A 291 -31.80 -11.44 -1.93
N ASN A 292 -30.47 -11.40 -1.93
CA ASN A 292 -29.60 -12.50 -2.35
C ASN A 292 -29.24 -13.44 -1.19
N GLY A 293 -29.85 -13.30 -0.02
CA GLY A 293 -29.64 -14.14 1.15
C GLY A 293 -28.42 -13.76 2.00
N TRP A 294 -27.74 -12.66 1.71
CA TRP A 294 -26.60 -12.21 2.47
C TRP A 294 -27.01 -11.34 3.65
N LYS A 295 -26.38 -11.58 4.82
CA LYS A 295 -26.48 -10.75 6.01
C LYS A 295 -25.13 -10.07 6.25
N TYR A 296 -25.15 -8.77 6.49
CA TYR A 296 -23.99 -7.95 6.85
C TYR A 296 -23.72 -8.03 8.34
N PHE A 297 -22.45 -8.14 8.72
CA PHE A 297 -21.97 -8.12 10.09
C PHE A 297 -20.78 -7.16 10.20
N TRP A 298 -20.64 -6.57 11.35
CA TRP A 298 -19.53 -5.71 11.72
C TRP A 298 -18.83 -6.26 12.95
N ASP A 299 -17.55 -6.54 12.83
CA ASP A 299 -16.70 -6.85 13.99
C ASP A 299 -16.13 -5.54 14.55
N ASP A 300 -16.65 -5.11 15.70
CA ASP A 300 -16.23 -3.83 16.31
C ASP A 300 -14.82 -3.88 16.87
N LYS A 301 -14.29 -5.06 17.22
CA LYS A 301 -12.93 -5.24 17.68
C LYS A 301 -11.94 -5.19 16.52
N ALA A 302 -12.19 -5.92 15.45
CA ALA A 302 -11.38 -5.91 14.23
C ALA A 302 -11.53 -4.62 13.41
N LYS A 303 -12.61 -3.86 13.60
CA LYS A 303 -13.06 -2.75 12.73
C LYS A 303 -13.18 -3.18 11.28
N ALA A 304 -13.75 -4.36 11.07
CA ALA A 304 -13.87 -5.00 9.77
C ALA A 304 -15.28 -5.54 9.52
N PRO A 305 -15.80 -5.41 8.28
CA PRO A 305 -17.07 -6.01 7.87
C PRO A 305 -16.86 -7.46 7.42
N TYR A 306 -17.94 -8.23 7.50
CA TYR A 306 -18.05 -9.52 6.83
C TYR A 306 -19.51 -9.83 6.51
N TRP A 307 -19.72 -10.78 5.63
CA TRP A 307 -21.05 -11.21 5.19
C TRP A 307 -21.15 -12.72 5.29
N TYR A 308 -22.35 -13.18 5.62
CA TYR A 308 -22.68 -14.60 5.61
C TYR A 308 -24.00 -14.86 4.92
N ASN A 309 -24.01 -15.87 4.05
CA ASN A 309 -25.22 -16.36 3.39
C ASN A 309 -25.53 -17.76 3.90
N GLU A 310 -26.56 -17.88 4.73
CA GLU A 310 -26.94 -19.13 5.37
C GLU A 310 -27.48 -20.15 4.35
N GLY A 311 -28.23 -19.69 3.33
CA GLY A 311 -28.81 -20.54 2.31
C GLY A 311 -27.76 -21.25 1.43
N THR A 312 -26.65 -20.58 1.16
CA THR A 312 -25.53 -21.12 0.35
C THR A 312 -24.34 -21.56 1.20
N LYS A 313 -24.37 -21.37 2.53
CA LYS A 313 -23.24 -21.59 3.45
C LYS A 313 -21.97 -20.91 2.97
N THR A 314 -22.09 -19.62 2.61
CA THR A 314 -20.99 -18.84 2.04
C THR A 314 -20.64 -17.68 2.96
N PHE A 315 -19.35 -17.49 3.20
CA PHE A 315 -18.76 -16.39 3.98
C PHE A 315 -17.98 -15.47 3.07
N ALA A 316 -18.06 -14.16 3.28
CA ALA A 316 -17.24 -13.16 2.58
C ALA A 316 -16.69 -12.13 3.56
N THR A 317 -15.49 -11.63 3.27
CA THR A 317 -14.80 -10.57 4.05
C THR A 317 -14.11 -9.60 3.11
N SER A 318 -14.05 -8.32 3.47
CA SER A 318 -13.50 -7.23 2.66
C SER A 318 -13.25 -5.98 3.50
N ASP A 319 -12.80 -4.89 2.86
CA ASP A 319 -13.11 -3.54 3.31
C ASP A 319 -14.47 -3.10 2.76
N ASP A 320 -15.06 -2.12 3.42
CA ASP A 320 -16.22 -1.35 2.98
C ASP A 320 -16.02 0.15 3.31
N ILE A 321 -17.05 0.97 3.04
CA ILE A 321 -17.01 2.42 3.36
C ILE A 321 -16.72 2.67 4.84
N LYS A 322 -17.26 1.84 5.75
CA LYS A 322 -17.10 2.02 7.20
C LYS A 322 -15.68 1.65 7.64
N SER A 323 -15.15 0.52 7.19
CA SER A 323 -13.81 0.06 7.56
C SER A 323 -12.72 0.93 6.95
N ILE A 324 -12.88 1.39 5.68
CA ILE A 324 -11.91 2.25 5.04
C ILE A 324 -11.83 3.64 5.69
N LYS A 325 -12.98 4.17 6.16
CA LYS A 325 -12.99 5.39 6.99
C LYS A 325 -12.25 5.16 8.31
N ALA A 326 -12.50 4.05 9.01
CA ALA A 326 -11.79 3.70 10.24
C ALA A 326 -10.27 3.57 10.03
N LYS A 327 -9.83 2.93 8.94
CA LYS A 327 -8.42 2.85 8.53
C LYS A 327 -7.83 4.23 8.24
N THR A 328 -8.57 5.11 7.58
CA THR A 328 -8.10 6.47 7.27
C THR A 328 -7.97 7.33 8.54
N GLU A 329 -8.90 7.21 9.49
CA GLU A 329 -8.77 7.85 10.82
C GLU A 329 -7.58 7.29 11.61
N TYR A 330 -7.32 5.99 11.51
CA TYR A 330 -6.12 5.38 12.09
C TYR A 330 -4.84 5.98 11.49
N VAL A 331 -4.76 6.19 10.17
CA VAL A 331 -3.64 6.87 9.51
C VAL A 331 -3.41 8.25 10.11
N LYS A 332 -4.48 9.05 10.32
CA LYS A 332 -4.39 10.37 10.96
C LYS A 332 -3.90 10.27 12.40
N SER A 333 -4.48 9.39 13.20
CA SER A 333 -4.17 9.23 14.63
C SER A 333 -2.73 8.78 14.88
N LYS A 334 -2.21 7.88 14.04
CA LYS A 334 -0.84 7.37 14.10
C LYS A 334 0.18 8.23 13.33
N LYS A 335 -0.28 9.30 12.66
CA LYS A 335 0.54 10.18 11.80
C LYS A 335 1.30 9.40 10.73
N LEU A 336 0.65 8.41 10.12
CA LEU A 336 1.23 7.63 9.03
C LEU A 336 1.29 8.47 7.74
N GLY A 337 2.05 7.98 6.76
CA GLY A 337 2.22 8.67 5.48
C GLY A 337 0.97 8.68 4.61
N GLY A 338 0.10 7.67 4.74
CA GLY A 338 -1.12 7.60 3.94
C GLY A 338 -1.77 6.23 3.91
N ILE A 339 -2.65 6.08 2.93
CA ILE A 339 -3.34 4.83 2.61
C ILE A 339 -3.17 4.53 1.12
N MET A 340 -2.85 3.29 0.79
CA MET A 340 -2.90 2.75 -0.57
C MET A 340 -4.00 1.70 -0.66
N PHE A 341 -4.38 1.29 -1.85
CA PHE A 341 -5.37 0.25 -2.04
C PHE A 341 -5.12 -0.57 -3.30
N TRP A 342 -5.45 -1.83 -3.22
CA TRP A 342 -5.54 -2.75 -4.33
C TRP A 342 -7.00 -2.91 -4.72
N GLU A 343 -7.49 -2.47 -5.89
CA GLU A 343 -6.88 -1.51 -6.78
C GLU A 343 -8.00 -0.60 -7.35
N LEU A 344 -7.65 0.49 -8.03
CA LEU A 344 -8.59 1.55 -8.39
C LEU A 344 -9.75 1.09 -9.28
N THR A 345 -9.52 0.16 -10.24
CA THR A 345 -10.58 -0.28 -11.16
C THR A 345 -11.65 -1.15 -10.50
N LEU A 346 -11.40 -1.58 -9.26
CA LEU A 346 -12.35 -2.34 -8.45
C LEU A 346 -13.32 -1.45 -7.65
N ASP A 347 -13.00 -0.16 -7.55
CA ASP A 347 -13.85 0.83 -6.87
C ASP A 347 -15.02 1.28 -7.77
N SER A 348 -16.03 1.83 -7.13
CA SER A 348 -17.04 2.62 -7.82
C SER A 348 -16.43 3.95 -8.29
N THR A 349 -16.72 4.38 -9.51
CA THR A 349 -16.25 5.67 -10.04
C THR A 349 -16.88 6.88 -9.34
N ARG A 350 -18.00 6.64 -8.64
CA ARG A 350 -18.71 7.64 -7.81
C ARG A 350 -19.09 7.00 -6.48
N ASP A 351 -19.03 7.77 -5.42
CA ASP A 351 -19.41 7.36 -4.06
C ASP A 351 -18.74 6.05 -3.57
N GLY A 352 -17.51 5.81 -4.06
CA GLY A 352 -16.69 4.66 -3.73
C GLY A 352 -15.84 4.85 -2.47
N MET A 353 -14.96 3.88 -2.23
CA MET A 353 -14.02 3.91 -1.11
C MET A 353 -13.00 5.04 -1.23
N VAL A 354 -12.59 5.41 -2.43
CA VAL A 354 -11.71 6.59 -2.66
C VAL A 354 -12.37 7.87 -2.14
N ASN A 355 -13.68 8.03 -2.38
CA ASN A 355 -14.43 9.18 -1.87
C ASN A 355 -14.46 9.19 -0.34
N ALA A 356 -14.69 8.03 0.28
CA ALA A 356 -14.71 7.88 1.73
C ALA A 356 -13.35 8.20 2.37
N ILE A 357 -12.24 7.78 1.75
CA ILE A 357 -10.89 8.14 2.18
C ILE A 357 -10.68 9.65 2.08
N TYR A 358 -11.08 10.25 0.95
CA TYR A 358 -10.89 11.67 0.70
C TYR A 358 -11.71 12.54 1.65
N GLU A 359 -12.94 12.15 1.99
CA GLU A 359 -13.75 12.83 3.01
C GLU A 359 -13.00 12.88 4.36
N VAL A 360 -12.53 11.74 4.86
CA VAL A 360 -11.78 11.68 6.12
C VAL A 360 -10.47 12.49 6.03
N LYS A 361 -9.74 12.42 4.89
CA LYS A 361 -8.52 13.20 4.67
C LYS A 361 -8.76 14.69 4.79
N THR A 362 -9.91 15.19 4.32
CA THR A 362 -10.22 16.63 4.24
C THR A 362 -10.98 17.16 5.45
N THR A 363 -11.59 16.29 6.26
CA THR A 363 -12.22 16.65 7.53
C THR A 363 -11.15 17.10 8.54
N LYS A 364 -11.41 18.25 9.21
CA LYS A 364 -10.51 18.86 10.21
C LYS A 364 -10.50 18.08 11.52
#